data_a5ccf245fd5a23c576f75bfa2ae9edbd
#
_entry.id   a5ccf245fd5a23c576f75bfa2ae9edbd
#
_cell.length_a   1.000
_cell.length_b   1.000
_cell.length_c   1.000
_cell.angle_alpha   90.00
_cell.angle_beta   90.00
_cell.angle_gamma   90.00
#
_symmetry.space_group_name_H-M   'P 1'
#
loop_
_entity.id
_entity.type
_entity.pdbx_description
1 polymer ?
#
loop_
_entity_poly.entity_id
_entity_poly.type
_entity_poly.pdbx_seq_one_letter_code
_entity_poly.pdbx_strand_id
1 'polypeptide(L)'
;SDSWRLGVMAGYARDYNSTHSSVSDYRSKGSVRGYSAGLYATWFADGKAGADGPYLDGWIQHGWFRNKVKGDELAYESYSAKGATVSLEAGYGFALNKSFGLEAAKYTWIFQQQAQAIWMGVDHNAHTEANGSRIENDANNNIQTRLGFRTFIRTQEKNSGPHGDDFEPFVEMNWIHNS
;
A
#
# COMPACT_ATOMS: atom_id res chain seq x y z
N SER A 1 -21.15 18.32 2.18
CA SER A 1 -21.12 17.15 1.26
C SER A 1 -19.82 16.41 1.49
N ASP A 2 -19.93 15.16 1.86
CA ASP A 2 -18.79 14.34 2.31
C ASP A 2 -18.02 13.73 1.12
N SER A 3 -17.74 14.57 0.10
CA SER A 3 -17.00 14.14 -1.10
C SER A 3 -15.51 13.89 -0.86
N TRP A 4 -14.96 14.40 0.23
CA TRP A 4 -13.55 14.28 0.56
C TRP A 4 -13.33 13.49 1.85
N ARG A 5 -12.33 12.60 1.82
CA ARG A 5 -11.78 11.94 2.99
C ARG A 5 -10.30 12.25 3.07
N LEU A 6 -9.88 12.80 4.20
CA LEU A 6 -8.49 13.18 4.46
C LEU A 6 -8.01 12.46 5.71
N GLY A 7 -6.76 12.04 5.73
CA GLY A 7 -6.21 11.42 6.91
C GLY A 7 -4.70 11.40 6.94
N VAL A 8 -4.20 10.96 8.07
CA VAL A 8 -2.77 10.79 8.35
C VAL A 8 -2.47 9.31 8.53
N MET A 9 -1.27 8.91 8.15
CA MET A 9 -0.77 7.56 8.32
C MET A 9 0.52 7.60 9.13
N ALA A 10 0.70 6.64 10.02
CA ALA A 10 1.96 6.42 10.72
C ALA A 10 2.21 4.92 10.80
N GLY A 11 3.47 4.52 10.65
CA GLY A 11 3.86 3.12 10.70
C GLY A 11 5.18 2.91 11.44
N TYR A 12 5.30 1.74 12.04
CA TYR A 12 6.54 1.21 12.58
C TYR A 12 6.73 -0.21 12.06
N ALA A 13 7.92 -0.50 11.55
CA ALA A 13 8.27 -1.83 11.10
C ALA A 13 9.60 -2.27 11.73
N ARG A 14 9.69 -3.56 12.02
CA ARG A 14 10.92 -4.22 12.45
C ARG A 14 10.99 -5.58 11.80
N ASP A 15 12.11 -5.84 11.14
CA ASP A 15 12.37 -7.11 10.49
C ASP A 15 13.72 -7.67 10.91
N TYR A 16 13.83 -8.99 10.93
CA TYR A 16 15.06 -9.73 11.19
C TYR A 16 15.20 -10.83 10.15
N ASN A 17 16.33 -10.87 9.51
CA ASN A 17 16.66 -11.96 8.62
C ASN A 17 17.95 -12.66 9.07
N SER A 18 18.04 -13.93 8.74
CA SER A 18 19.25 -14.73 8.93
C SER A 18 19.45 -15.59 7.70
N THR A 19 20.57 -15.43 7.06
CA THR A 19 20.96 -16.19 5.87
C THR A 19 22.12 -17.10 6.21
N HIS A 20 22.07 -18.34 5.72
CA HIS A 20 23.14 -19.33 5.86
C HIS A 20 23.48 -19.86 4.46
N SER A 21 24.78 -19.84 4.13
CA SER A 21 25.26 -20.41 2.87
C SER A 21 25.56 -21.90 3.09
N SER A 22 24.93 -22.76 2.31
CA SER A 22 25.19 -24.20 2.33
C SER A 22 26.53 -24.61 1.71
N VAL A 23 27.20 -23.68 1.01
CA VAL A 23 28.48 -23.93 0.31
C VAL A 23 29.69 -23.53 1.16
N SER A 24 29.58 -22.44 1.92
CA SER A 24 30.71 -21.86 2.67
C SER A 24 30.51 -21.86 4.18
N ASP A 25 29.42 -22.41 4.68
CA ASP A 25 28.98 -22.38 6.09
C ASP A 25 28.92 -20.95 6.69
N TYR A 26 28.96 -19.93 5.82
CA TYR A 26 28.93 -18.51 6.17
C TYR A 26 27.52 -18.07 6.58
N ARG A 27 27.42 -17.35 7.67
CA ARG A 27 26.16 -16.82 8.19
C ARG A 27 26.16 -15.30 8.16
N SER A 28 25.01 -14.75 7.78
CA SER A 28 24.75 -13.32 7.88
C SER A 28 23.43 -13.08 8.61
N LYS A 29 23.42 -12.08 9.49
CA LYS A 29 22.23 -11.63 10.21
C LYS A 29 21.95 -10.17 9.88
N GLY A 30 20.72 -9.88 9.46
CA GLY A 30 20.28 -8.53 9.19
C GLY A 30 19.13 -8.13 10.13
N SER A 31 19.04 -6.86 10.44
CA SER A 31 17.85 -6.29 11.06
C SER A 31 17.54 -4.91 10.48
N VAL A 32 16.28 -4.66 10.25
CA VAL A 32 15.76 -3.38 9.78
C VAL A 32 14.78 -2.86 10.81
N ARG A 33 14.88 -1.59 11.16
CA ARG A 33 13.87 -0.87 11.93
C ARG A 33 13.51 0.39 11.18
N GLY A 34 12.21 0.67 11.06
CA GLY A 34 11.75 1.85 10.35
C GLY A 34 10.52 2.47 10.97
N TYR A 35 10.41 3.77 10.73
CA TYR A 35 9.23 4.56 10.99
C TYR A 35 8.77 5.16 9.68
N SER A 36 7.49 5.36 9.53
CA SER A 36 6.93 6.07 8.39
C SER A 36 5.82 7.01 8.82
N ALA A 37 5.68 8.09 8.07
CA ALA A 37 4.57 9.02 8.22
C ALA A 37 4.07 9.44 6.85
N GLY A 38 2.77 9.67 6.72
CA GLY A 38 2.16 10.01 5.45
C GLY A 38 0.81 10.68 5.60
N LEU A 39 0.31 11.14 4.46
CA LEU A 39 -0.99 11.77 4.30
C LEU A 39 -1.72 11.08 3.17
N TYR A 40 -3.04 11.04 3.25
CA TYR A 40 -3.88 10.58 2.16
C TYR A 40 -5.09 11.48 1.95
N ALA A 41 -5.58 11.49 0.72
CA ALA A 41 -6.79 12.20 0.33
C ALA A 41 -7.55 11.35 -0.69
N THR A 42 -8.84 11.15 -0.44
CA THR A 42 -9.74 10.48 -1.37
C THR A 42 -10.93 11.38 -1.68
N TRP A 43 -11.24 11.51 -2.94
CA TRP A 43 -12.40 12.25 -3.43
C TRP A 43 -13.38 11.34 -4.16
N PHE A 44 -14.68 11.51 -3.89
CA PHE A 44 -15.77 10.80 -4.54
C PHE A 44 -16.75 11.79 -5.15
N ALA A 45 -17.09 11.63 -6.42
CA ALA A 45 -18.01 12.52 -7.10
C ALA A 45 -19.46 12.41 -6.58
N ASP A 46 -19.87 11.21 -6.19
CA ASP A 46 -21.21 10.90 -5.66
C ASP A 46 -21.34 11.10 -4.14
N GLY A 47 -20.24 11.42 -3.44
CA GLY A 47 -20.18 11.49 -1.97
C GLY A 47 -20.39 10.14 -1.27
N LYS A 48 -20.53 9.03 -2.01
CA LYS A 48 -20.90 7.69 -1.50
C LYS A 48 -19.81 6.65 -1.72
N ALA A 49 -18.58 6.94 -1.31
CA ALA A 49 -17.52 5.94 -1.25
C ALA A 49 -17.36 5.04 -2.51
N GLY A 50 -17.46 5.65 -3.71
CA GLY A 50 -17.19 4.97 -4.98
C GLY A 50 -18.27 3.98 -5.42
N ALA A 51 -19.49 4.09 -4.92
CA ALA A 51 -20.59 3.22 -5.29
C ALA A 51 -21.10 3.52 -6.70
N ASP A 52 -21.08 4.79 -7.13
CA ASP A 52 -21.53 5.22 -8.44
C ASP A 52 -20.77 6.50 -8.82
N GLY A 53 -20.08 6.47 -9.98
CA GLY A 53 -19.32 7.61 -10.46
C GLY A 53 -17.81 7.52 -10.22
N PRO A 54 -17.08 8.57 -10.65
CA PRO A 54 -15.63 8.61 -10.54
C PRO A 54 -15.17 8.90 -9.11
N TYR A 55 -13.97 8.36 -8.80
CA TYR A 55 -13.22 8.71 -7.60
C TYR A 55 -11.75 8.94 -7.92
N LEU A 56 -11.08 9.67 -7.04
CA LEU A 56 -9.66 9.89 -7.06
C LEU A 56 -9.09 9.66 -5.67
N ASP A 57 -8.03 8.87 -5.58
CA ASP A 57 -7.29 8.61 -4.34
C ASP A 57 -5.82 8.94 -4.51
N GLY A 58 -5.23 9.56 -3.53
CA GLY A 58 -3.83 9.86 -3.53
C GLY A 58 -3.25 9.82 -2.13
N TRP A 59 -2.00 9.34 -2.02
CA TRP A 59 -1.28 9.38 -0.76
C TRP A 59 0.23 9.61 -0.99
N ILE A 60 0.84 10.20 0.02
CA ILE A 60 2.29 10.37 0.11
C ILE A 60 2.77 9.85 1.45
N GLN A 61 3.86 9.11 1.44
CA GLN A 61 4.48 8.56 2.65
C GLN A 61 5.99 8.76 2.59
N HIS A 62 6.58 9.11 3.72
CA HIS A 62 8.03 9.14 3.89
C HIS A 62 8.43 8.14 4.98
N GLY A 63 9.48 7.36 4.71
CA GLY A 63 10.02 6.35 5.60
C GLY A 63 11.47 6.63 5.98
N TRP A 64 11.83 6.34 7.22
CA TRP A 64 13.18 6.40 7.77
C TRP A 64 13.54 5.03 8.31
N PHE A 65 14.60 4.44 7.78
CA PHE A 65 15.02 3.07 8.09
C PHE A 65 16.44 3.06 8.63
N ARG A 66 16.66 2.22 9.62
CA ARG A 66 17.99 1.91 10.15
C ARG A 66 18.25 0.43 9.94
N ASN A 67 19.24 0.15 9.13
CA ASN A 67 19.67 -1.19 8.78
C ASN A 67 20.90 -1.55 9.60
N LYS A 68 20.99 -2.80 9.99
CA LYS A 68 22.13 -3.38 10.70
C LYS A 68 22.43 -4.73 10.09
N VAL A 69 23.68 -4.94 9.71
CA VAL A 69 24.15 -6.19 9.12
C VAL A 69 25.36 -6.69 9.89
N LYS A 70 25.39 -7.98 10.16
CA LYS A 70 26.52 -8.67 10.77
C LYS A 70 26.75 -9.98 10.01
N GLY A 71 27.90 -10.13 9.38
CA GLY A 71 28.40 -11.40 8.84
C GLY A 71 29.33 -12.10 9.82
N ASP A 72 29.54 -13.41 9.63
CA ASP A 72 30.59 -14.12 10.29
C ASP A 72 31.93 -13.56 9.78
N GLU A 73 32.85 -13.23 10.68
CA GLU A 73 34.16 -12.63 10.38
C GLU A 73 34.16 -11.18 9.83
N LEU A 74 32.96 -10.55 9.66
CA LEU A 74 32.85 -9.17 9.26
C LEU A 74 32.45 -8.26 10.42
N ALA A 75 32.95 -7.03 10.38
CA ALA A 75 32.59 -6.01 11.35
C ALA A 75 31.09 -5.70 11.25
N TYR A 76 30.52 -5.32 12.38
CA TYR A 76 29.12 -4.88 12.45
C TYR A 76 28.94 -3.58 11.66
N GLU A 77 28.03 -3.59 10.71
CA GLU A 77 27.71 -2.42 9.92
C GLU A 77 26.30 -1.89 10.21
N SER A 78 26.17 -0.58 10.25
CA SER A 78 24.90 0.10 10.43
C SER A 78 24.81 1.28 9.48
N TYR A 79 23.77 1.30 8.66
CA TYR A 79 23.50 2.39 7.73
C TYR A 79 22.03 2.81 7.80
N SER A 80 21.77 4.06 7.42
CA SER A 80 20.43 4.61 7.38
C SER A 80 19.97 4.73 5.94
N ALA A 81 18.71 4.43 5.72
CA ALA A 81 18.02 4.64 4.45
C ALA A 81 16.75 5.47 4.69
N LYS A 82 16.37 6.24 3.72
CA LYS A 82 15.12 6.99 3.72
C LYS A 82 14.48 6.87 2.34
N GLY A 83 13.17 6.95 2.28
CA GLY A 83 12.46 6.84 1.02
C GLY A 83 11.14 7.59 1.06
N ALA A 84 10.76 8.10 -0.09
CA ALA A 84 9.45 8.67 -0.31
C ALA A 84 8.68 7.78 -1.28
N THR A 85 7.39 7.59 -0.99
CA THR A 85 6.47 6.89 -1.88
C THR A 85 5.27 7.77 -2.12
N VAL A 86 4.87 7.88 -3.38
CA VAL A 86 3.70 8.65 -3.80
C VAL A 86 2.81 7.75 -4.63
N SER A 87 1.52 7.78 -4.38
CA SER A 87 0.52 7.02 -5.12
C SER A 87 -0.59 7.92 -5.61
N LEU A 88 -1.05 7.65 -6.81
CA LEU A 88 -2.25 8.23 -7.37
C LEU A 88 -3.08 7.12 -8.01
N GLU A 89 -4.34 7.05 -7.64
CA GLU A 89 -5.33 6.11 -8.16
C GLU A 89 -6.56 6.85 -8.66
N ALA A 90 -7.07 6.44 -9.79
CA ALA A 90 -8.35 6.88 -10.31
C ALA A 90 -9.22 5.66 -10.62
N GLY A 91 -10.50 5.77 -10.35
CA GLY A 91 -11.43 4.71 -10.67
C GLY A 91 -12.84 5.22 -10.93
N TYR A 92 -13.67 4.30 -11.37
CA TYR A 92 -15.08 4.56 -11.64
C TYR A 92 -15.93 3.39 -11.15
N GLY A 93 -16.95 3.68 -10.34
CA GLY A 93 -17.95 2.73 -9.86
C GLY A 93 -19.22 2.79 -10.71
N PHE A 94 -19.77 1.62 -11.00
CA PHE A 94 -21.06 1.44 -11.67
C PHE A 94 -21.99 0.66 -10.75
N ALA A 95 -23.05 1.29 -10.27
CA ALA A 95 -24.06 0.61 -9.50
C ALA A 95 -25.11 -0.02 -10.41
N LEU A 96 -25.23 -1.35 -10.38
CA LEU A 96 -26.35 -2.06 -11.02
C LEU A 96 -27.48 -2.17 -10.01
N ASN A 97 -28.44 -1.28 -10.10
CA ASN A 97 -29.65 -1.28 -9.28
C ASN A 97 -30.64 -2.37 -9.76
N LYS A 98 -30.29 -3.64 -9.56
CA LYS A 98 -31.25 -4.73 -9.66
C LYS A 98 -31.60 -5.15 -8.24
N SER A 99 -32.80 -4.80 -7.81
CA SER A 99 -33.37 -5.35 -6.58
C SER A 99 -33.61 -6.84 -6.77
N PHE A 100 -32.68 -7.67 -6.33
CA PHE A 100 -32.89 -9.10 -6.17
C PHE A 100 -33.24 -9.34 -4.70
N GLY A 101 -34.36 -9.95 -4.41
CA GLY A 101 -34.65 -10.44 -3.08
C GLY A 101 -36.04 -10.15 -2.57
N LEU A 102 -36.45 -10.84 -1.53
CA LEU A 102 -37.62 -10.65 -0.73
C LEU A 102 -37.68 -9.21 -0.17
N GLU A 103 -38.88 -8.67 0.04
CA GLU A 103 -39.18 -7.27 0.39
C GLU A 103 -38.35 -6.64 1.53
N ALA A 104 -37.54 -7.40 2.24
CA ALA A 104 -36.80 -6.96 3.42
C ALA A 104 -35.39 -6.43 3.16
N ALA A 105 -34.73 -6.80 2.05
CA ALA A 105 -33.35 -6.39 1.78
C ALA A 105 -33.17 -5.99 0.30
N LYS A 106 -32.61 -4.81 0.06
CA LYS A 106 -32.18 -4.35 -1.26
C LYS A 106 -30.69 -4.60 -1.41
N TYR A 107 -30.32 -5.33 -2.45
CA TYR A 107 -28.93 -5.57 -2.82
C TYR A 107 -28.56 -4.67 -3.99
N THR A 108 -27.43 -3.97 -3.87
CA THR A 108 -26.84 -3.20 -4.97
C THR A 108 -25.54 -3.88 -5.38
N TRP A 109 -25.44 -4.29 -6.62
CA TRP A 109 -24.19 -4.83 -7.17
C TRP A 109 -23.39 -3.69 -7.77
N ILE A 110 -22.14 -3.56 -7.36
CA ILE A 110 -21.25 -2.48 -7.76
C ILE A 110 -20.05 -3.09 -8.49
N PHE A 111 -19.73 -2.53 -9.66
CA PHE A 111 -18.52 -2.80 -10.43
C PHE A 111 -17.63 -1.59 -10.39
N GLN A 112 -16.36 -1.77 -10.08
CA GLN A 112 -15.40 -0.70 -9.97
C GLN A 112 -14.17 -1.04 -10.79
N GLN A 113 -13.80 -0.14 -11.71
CA GLN A 113 -12.55 -0.18 -12.45
C GLN A 113 -11.58 0.79 -11.80
N GLN A 114 -10.30 0.42 -11.73
CA GLN A 114 -9.29 1.23 -11.06
C GLN A 114 -7.96 1.16 -11.81
N ALA A 115 -7.27 2.30 -11.85
CA ALA A 115 -5.92 2.42 -12.35
C ALA A 115 -5.09 3.21 -11.34
N GLN A 116 -3.91 2.69 -10.99
CA GLN A 116 -3.02 3.28 -9.99
C GLN A 116 -1.59 3.34 -10.53
N ALA A 117 -0.89 4.42 -10.18
CA ALA A 117 0.54 4.55 -10.35
C ALA A 117 1.16 4.86 -8.98
N ILE A 118 2.21 4.12 -8.63
CA ILE A 118 2.97 4.29 -7.39
C ILE A 118 4.41 4.57 -7.78
N TRP A 119 4.92 5.72 -7.38
CA TRP A 119 6.33 6.06 -7.49
C TRP A 119 7.01 5.79 -6.14
N MET A 120 8.15 5.12 -6.18
CA MET A 120 8.98 4.79 -5.02
C MET A 120 10.39 5.28 -5.26
N GLY A 121 10.84 6.25 -4.46
CA GLY A 121 12.22 6.73 -4.46
C GLY A 121 12.88 6.34 -3.14
N VAL A 122 13.98 5.61 -3.22
CA VAL A 122 14.78 5.21 -2.05
C VAL A 122 16.15 5.83 -2.16
N ASP A 123 16.55 6.55 -1.11
CA ASP A 123 17.84 7.18 -0.98
C ASP A 123 18.63 6.46 0.14
N HIS A 124 19.80 5.96 -0.21
CA HIS A 124 20.74 5.38 0.74
C HIS A 124 21.89 6.36 0.93
N ASN A 125 22.33 6.56 2.16
CA ASN A 125 23.54 7.32 2.40
C ASN A 125 24.74 6.51 1.84
N ALA A 126 25.51 7.12 0.93
CA ALA A 126 26.79 6.57 0.51
C ALA A 126 27.66 6.35 1.75
N HIS A 127 28.19 5.15 1.91
CA HIS A 127 29.05 4.82 3.03
C HIS A 127 30.22 3.93 2.55
N THR A 128 31.30 3.98 3.29
CA THR A 128 32.44 3.09 3.07
C THR A 128 32.38 1.97 4.09
N GLU A 129 32.36 0.75 3.62
CA GLU A 129 32.39 -0.45 4.45
C GLU A 129 33.73 -0.59 5.17
N ALA A 130 33.76 -1.36 6.25
CA ALA A 130 34.97 -1.60 7.03
C ALA A 130 36.12 -2.29 6.23
N ASN A 131 35.74 -2.97 5.13
CA ASN A 131 36.68 -3.58 4.18
C ASN A 131 37.24 -2.59 3.15
N GLY A 132 36.86 -1.30 3.20
CA GLY A 132 37.29 -0.27 2.27
C GLY A 132 36.42 -0.14 1.00
N SER A 133 35.44 -1.00 0.79
CA SER A 133 34.51 -0.88 -0.34
C SER A 133 33.61 0.34 -0.17
N ARG A 134 33.54 1.19 -1.18
CA ARG A 134 32.64 2.34 -1.22
C ARG A 134 31.33 1.94 -1.89
N ILE A 135 30.23 2.01 -1.14
CA ILE A 135 28.89 1.87 -1.68
C ILE A 135 28.42 3.26 -2.11
N GLU A 136 28.28 3.44 -3.41
CA GLU A 136 27.71 4.65 -3.98
C GLU A 136 26.18 4.52 -4.06
N ASN A 137 25.52 5.67 -3.95
CA ASN A 137 24.07 5.73 -4.01
C ASN A 137 23.60 5.68 -5.47
N ASP A 138 23.12 4.53 -5.91
CA ASP A 138 22.30 4.46 -7.12
C ASP A 138 20.84 4.60 -6.68
N ALA A 139 20.36 5.85 -6.62
CA ALA A 139 18.97 6.14 -6.32
C ALA A 139 18.09 5.57 -7.43
N ASN A 140 17.66 4.34 -7.28
CA ASN A 140 16.74 3.70 -8.22
C ASN A 140 15.31 4.13 -7.91
N ASN A 141 14.76 4.94 -8.79
CA ASN A 141 13.33 5.23 -8.82
C ASN A 141 12.60 4.04 -9.45
N ASN A 142 11.59 3.54 -8.79
CA ASN A 142 10.73 2.49 -9.31
C ASN A 142 9.31 3.04 -9.48
N ILE A 143 8.68 2.69 -10.60
CA ILE A 143 7.27 3.00 -10.85
C ILE A 143 6.53 1.69 -10.98
N GLN A 144 5.55 1.49 -10.10
CA GLN A 144 4.60 0.41 -10.18
C GLN A 144 3.27 0.94 -10.72
N THR A 145 2.75 0.27 -11.72
CA THR A 145 1.40 0.53 -12.25
C THR A 145 0.49 -0.66 -11.94
N ARG A 146 -0.77 -0.37 -11.65
CA ARG A 146 -1.80 -1.35 -11.38
C ARG A 146 -3.07 -1.02 -12.15
N LEU A 147 -3.61 -2.00 -12.85
CA LEU A 147 -4.95 -1.96 -13.41
C LEU A 147 -5.79 -2.98 -12.67
N GLY A 148 -6.89 -2.55 -12.10
CA GLY A 148 -7.73 -3.37 -11.25
C GLY A 148 -9.20 -3.34 -11.65
N PHE A 149 -9.87 -4.41 -11.30
CA PHE A 149 -11.31 -4.54 -11.37
C PHE A 149 -11.80 -5.16 -10.07
N ARG A 150 -12.76 -4.49 -9.43
CA ARG A 150 -13.38 -4.95 -8.20
C ARG A 150 -14.90 -5.01 -8.39
N THR A 151 -15.52 -6.06 -7.89
CA THR A 151 -16.97 -6.16 -7.82
C THR A 151 -17.38 -6.54 -6.42
N PHE A 152 -18.43 -5.91 -5.92
CA PHE A 152 -18.94 -6.15 -4.58
C PHE A 152 -20.45 -5.95 -4.51
N ILE A 153 -21.07 -6.59 -3.51
CA ILE A 153 -22.50 -6.49 -3.24
C ILE A 153 -22.68 -5.73 -1.94
N ARG A 154 -23.42 -4.64 -2.00
CA ARG A 154 -23.81 -3.86 -0.83
C ARG A 154 -25.26 -4.16 -0.46
N THR A 155 -25.48 -4.52 0.79
CA THR A 155 -26.81 -4.76 1.35
C THR A 155 -27.35 -3.45 1.91
N GLN A 156 -28.57 -3.06 1.52
CA GLN A 156 -29.32 -2.00 2.18
C GLN A 156 -30.46 -2.64 2.98
N GLU A 157 -30.27 -2.85 4.26
CA GLU A 157 -31.35 -3.24 5.16
C GLU A 157 -32.20 -2.01 5.53
N LYS A 158 -33.53 -2.16 5.39
CA LYS A 158 -34.50 -1.10 5.65
C LYS A 158 -34.64 -0.72 7.13
N ASN A 159 -34.07 -1.51 8.04
CA ASN A 159 -34.23 -1.41 9.50
C ASN A 159 -32.90 -1.56 10.27
N SER A 160 -31.76 -1.30 9.69
CA SER A 160 -30.51 -1.30 10.45
C SER A 160 -30.52 -0.11 11.42
N GLY A 161 -30.62 -0.43 12.70
CA GLY A 161 -30.29 0.50 13.78
C GLY A 161 -28.81 0.94 13.66
N PRO A 162 -28.31 1.81 14.55
CA PRO A 162 -26.95 2.37 14.46
C PRO A 162 -25.80 1.34 14.55
N HIS A 163 -26.08 0.04 14.58
CA HIS A 163 -25.15 -1.09 14.63
C HIS A 163 -25.50 -2.20 13.64
N GLY A 164 -26.07 -1.87 12.46
CA GLY A 164 -26.27 -2.87 11.40
C GLY A 164 -24.92 -3.35 10.89
N ASP A 165 -24.65 -4.66 10.95
CA ASP A 165 -23.48 -5.29 10.36
C ASP A 165 -23.62 -5.27 8.83
N ASP A 166 -22.95 -4.32 8.16
CA ASP A 166 -22.88 -4.25 6.71
C ASP A 166 -21.91 -5.34 6.20
N PHE A 167 -22.47 -6.42 5.66
CA PHE A 167 -21.69 -7.45 5.01
C PHE A 167 -21.53 -7.13 3.51
N GLU A 168 -20.31 -6.79 3.08
CA GLU A 168 -19.97 -6.49 1.69
C GLU A 168 -19.00 -7.55 1.12
N PRO A 169 -19.48 -8.67 0.56
CA PRO A 169 -18.61 -9.62 -0.13
C PRO A 169 -18.06 -8.99 -1.42
N PHE A 170 -16.77 -9.20 -1.70
CA PHE A 170 -16.12 -8.67 -2.88
C PHE A 170 -15.21 -9.67 -3.56
N VAL A 171 -14.98 -9.46 -4.85
CA VAL A 171 -13.94 -10.09 -5.65
C VAL A 171 -13.14 -8.99 -6.32
N GLU A 172 -11.81 -9.12 -6.29
CA GLU A 172 -10.90 -8.16 -6.90
C GLU A 172 -9.85 -8.89 -7.72
N MET A 173 -9.55 -8.37 -8.90
CA MET A 173 -8.47 -8.82 -9.78
C MET A 173 -7.59 -7.64 -10.15
N ASN A 174 -6.27 -7.82 -10.06
CA ASN A 174 -5.29 -6.78 -10.36
C ASN A 174 -4.21 -7.33 -11.31
N TRP A 175 -3.88 -6.54 -12.31
CA TRP A 175 -2.67 -6.68 -13.10
C TRP A 175 -1.68 -5.62 -12.65
N ILE A 176 -0.45 -6.04 -12.31
CA ILE A 176 0.60 -5.19 -11.75
C ILE A 176 1.81 -5.27 -12.68
N HIS A 177 2.38 -4.11 -13.00
CA HIS A 177 3.62 -3.97 -13.74
C HIS A 177 4.59 -3.07 -12.98
N ASN A 178 5.85 -3.49 -12.89
CA ASN A 178 6.97 -2.75 -12.30
C ASN A 178 7.97 -2.40 -13.41
N SER A 179 8.44 -1.17 -13.40
CA SER A 179 9.49 -0.69 -14.32
C SER A 179 10.80 -0.46 -13.57
#